data_1fa8af6ad739688457f8d0ad1efae218
#
_entry.id   1fa8af6ad739688457f8d0ad1efae218
#
_cell.length_a   1.000
_cell.length_b   1.000
_cell.length_c   1.000
_cell.angle_alpha   90.00
_cell.angle_beta   90.00
_cell.angle_gamma   90.00
#
_symmetry.space_group_name_H-M   'P 1'
#
loop_
_entity.id
_entity.type
_entity.pdbx_description
1 polymer ?
#
loop_
_entity_poly.entity_id
_entity_poly.type
_entity_poly.pdbx_seq_one_letter_code
_entity_poly.pdbx_strand_id
1 'polypeptide(L)'
;MAIDKEAIKEHIRGILVALGDDPDREGLKETPDRVARMYEEVFEGMNYTNDEIAEMFNKSFERPGKDTSDMVLVKDIEVFSYCEHHMALMYDMHVSVAYIPKGKVLGLSKIARIADMVAKRLQLQERIGTDIAYIMSLSLIHISEP
;
A
#
# COMPACT_ATOMS: atom_id res chain seq x y z
N MET A 1 5.34 -3.91 12.42
CA MET A 1 4.68 -5.06 13.06
C MET A 1 4.32 -6.08 12.00
N ALA A 2 4.69 -7.31 12.16
CA ALA A 2 4.43 -8.34 11.15
C ALA A 2 3.00 -8.90 11.29
N ILE A 3 2.38 -9.21 10.15
CA ILE A 3 1.08 -9.89 10.11
C ILE A 3 1.23 -11.29 10.69
N ASP A 4 0.34 -11.64 11.64
CA ASP A 4 0.35 -12.95 12.31
C ASP A 4 -0.50 -13.97 11.51
N LYS A 5 0.15 -14.69 10.61
CA LYS A 5 -0.50 -15.68 9.76
C LYS A 5 -1.14 -16.83 10.55
N GLU A 6 -0.49 -17.29 11.61
CA GLU A 6 -1.00 -18.41 12.40
C GLU A 6 -2.31 -18.05 13.11
N ALA A 7 -2.37 -16.82 13.67
CA ALA A 7 -3.62 -16.31 14.25
C ALA A 7 -4.72 -16.17 13.19
N ILE A 8 -4.39 -15.66 12.00
CA ILE A 8 -5.35 -15.52 10.89
C ILE A 8 -5.92 -16.88 10.49
N LYS A 9 -5.09 -17.90 10.35
CA LYS A 9 -5.54 -19.27 10.02
C LYS A 9 -6.59 -19.77 11.02
N GLU A 10 -6.32 -19.60 12.30
CA GLU A 10 -7.22 -20.03 13.37
C GLU A 10 -8.56 -19.30 13.28
N HIS A 11 -8.54 -17.97 13.06
CA HIS A 11 -9.75 -17.17 12.97
C HIS A 11 -10.55 -17.46 11.69
N ILE A 12 -9.90 -17.69 10.56
CA ILE A 12 -10.60 -18.10 9.32
C ILE A 12 -11.27 -19.47 9.51
N ARG A 13 -10.60 -20.41 10.15
CA ARG A 13 -11.25 -21.69 10.50
C ARG A 13 -12.50 -21.47 11.34
N GLY A 14 -12.42 -20.58 12.33
CA GLY A 14 -13.57 -20.21 13.17
C GLY A 14 -14.70 -19.58 12.36
N ILE A 15 -14.39 -18.75 11.38
CA ILE A 15 -15.39 -18.15 10.48
C ILE A 15 -16.11 -19.24 9.67
N LEU A 16 -15.40 -20.21 9.13
CA LEU A 16 -16.00 -21.32 8.38
C LEU A 16 -16.98 -22.13 9.25
N VAL A 17 -16.61 -22.42 10.48
CA VAL A 17 -17.49 -23.07 11.46
C VAL A 17 -18.72 -22.21 11.73
N ALA A 18 -18.52 -20.92 11.97
CA ALA A 18 -19.61 -19.96 12.25
C ALA A 18 -20.59 -19.82 11.09
N LEU A 19 -20.11 -20.00 9.84
CA LEU A 19 -20.96 -20.03 8.65
C LEU A 19 -21.78 -21.33 8.52
N GLY A 20 -21.51 -22.33 9.36
CA GLY A 20 -22.19 -23.62 9.33
C GLY A 20 -21.61 -24.62 8.35
N ASP A 21 -20.42 -24.40 7.85
CA ASP A 21 -19.73 -25.34 6.96
C ASP A 21 -18.71 -26.19 7.72
N ASP A 22 -18.27 -27.28 7.13
CA ASP A 22 -17.27 -28.18 7.69
C ASP A 22 -15.86 -27.74 7.22
N PRO A 23 -15.03 -27.16 8.13
CA PRO A 23 -13.70 -26.70 7.76
C PRO A 23 -12.75 -27.82 7.38
N ASP A 24 -13.07 -29.07 7.72
CA ASP A 24 -12.22 -30.23 7.45
C ASP A 24 -12.56 -30.93 6.13
N ARG A 25 -13.65 -30.54 5.45
CA ARG A 25 -13.97 -31.09 4.14
C ARG A 25 -12.89 -30.72 3.11
N GLU A 26 -12.71 -31.55 2.09
CA GLU A 26 -11.62 -31.45 1.12
C GLU A 26 -11.49 -30.07 0.50
N GLY A 27 -12.60 -29.42 0.16
CA GLY A 27 -12.59 -28.10 -0.46
C GLY A 27 -12.20 -26.95 0.47
N LEU A 28 -12.26 -27.12 1.79
CA LEU A 28 -12.03 -26.07 2.79
C LEU A 28 -10.81 -26.29 3.69
N LYS A 29 -10.27 -27.49 3.76
CA LYS A 29 -9.17 -27.80 4.71
C LYS A 29 -7.93 -26.93 4.52
N GLU A 30 -7.67 -26.44 3.31
CA GLU A 30 -6.54 -25.56 3.02
C GLU A 30 -6.92 -24.07 2.97
N THR A 31 -8.21 -23.75 3.08
CA THR A 31 -8.71 -22.37 2.98
C THR A 31 -8.11 -21.44 4.03
N PRO A 32 -8.00 -21.82 5.32
CA PRO A 32 -7.36 -20.96 6.31
C PRO A 32 -5.93 -20.56 5.93
N ASP A 33 -5.12 -21.49 5.44
CA ASP A 33 -3.76 -21.22 5.01
C ASP A 33 -3.72 -20.32 3.76
N ARG A 34 -4.59 -20.59 2.80
CA ARG A 34 -4.69 -19.78 1.56
C ARG A 34 -5.11 -18.35 1.85
N VAL A 35 -6.10 -18.16 2.73
CA VAL A 35 -6.55 -16.83 3.14
C VAL A 35 -5.46 -16.10 3.91
N ALA A 36 -4.76 -16.77 4.83
CA ALA A 36 -3.68 -16.15 5.59
C ALA A 36 -2.54 -15.68 4.68
N ARG A 37 -2.16 -16.48 3.68
CA ARG A 37 -1.15 -16.06 2.68
C ARG A 37 -1.63 -14.91 1.81
N MET A 38 -2.88 -14.92 1.40
CA MET A 38 -3.49 -13.80 0.67
C MET A 38 -3.44 -12.52 1.49
N TYR A 39 -3.82 -12.58 2.76
CA TYR A 39 -3.81 -11.41 3.65
C TYR A 39 -2.40 -10.88 3.90
N GLU A 40 -1.40 -11.74 3.99
CA GLU A 40 0.00 -11.32 4.09
C GLU A 40 0.42 -10.48 2.88
N GLU A 41 -0.06 -10.83 1.70
CA GLU A 41 0.23 -10.11 0.46
C GLU A 41 -0.59 -8.83 0.34
N VAL A 42 -1.92 -8.93 0.44
CA VAL A 42 -2.82 -7.78 0.17
C VAL A 42 -2.82 -6.74 1.28
N PHE A 43 -2.34 -7.07 2.47
CA PHE A 43 -2.19 -6.16 3.61
C PHE A 43 -0.73 -5.88 3.97
N GLU A 44 0.19 -6.11 3.07
CA GLU A 44 1.63 -5.90 3.30
C GLU A 44 1.93 -4.50 3.82
N GLY A 45 1.22 -3.48 3.35
CA GLY A 45 1.39 -2.10 3.79
C GLY A 45 1.05 -1.84 5.26
N MET A 46 0.33 -2.76 5.92
CA MET A 46 0.04 -2.66 7.35
C MET A 46 1.25 -2.97 8.23
N ASN A 47 2.29 -3.59 7.67
CA ASN A 47 3.54 -3.87 8.39
C ASN A 47 4.39 -2.62 8.60
N TYR A 48 4.11 -1.52 7.91
CA TYR A 48 4.94 -0.33 7.86
C TYR A 48 4.14 0.93 8.16
N THR A 49 4.76 1.87 8.87
CA THR A 49 4.24 3.23 9.01
C THR A 49 4.49 4.03 7.74
N ASN A 50 3.84 5.17 7.60
CA ASN A 50 4.09 6.07 6.47
C ASN A 50 5.54 6.56 6.45
N ASP A 51 6.12 6.84 7.61
CA ASP A 51 7.51 7.28 7.72
C ASP A 51 8.47 6.18 7.26
N GLU A 52 8.21 4.93 7.63
CA GLU A 52 9.00 3.78 7.19
C GLU A 52 8.88 3.57 5.66
N ILE A 53 7.70 3.75 5.09
CA ILE A 53 7.51 3.66 3.62
C ILE A 53 8.28 4.78 2.91
N ALA A 54 8.24 6.00 3.44
CA ALA A 54 9.01 7.11 2.89
C ALA A 54 10.50 6.80 2.87
N GLU A 55 11.03 6.21 3.93
CA GLU A 55 12.43 5.81 4.03
C GLU A 55 12.79 4.68 3.07
N MET A 56 11.92 3.68 2.92
CA MET A 56 12.12 2.55 2.02
C MET A 56 12.23 2.97 0.55
N PHE A 57 11.52 4.00 0.14
CA PHE A 57 11.40 4.44 -1.26
C PHE A 57 11.93 5.85 -1.51
N ASN A 58 12.92 6.29 -0.75
CA ASN A 58 13.46 7.65 -0.81
C ASN A 58 14.49 7.87 -1.94
N LYS A 59 14.71 6.91 -2.81
CA LYS A 59 15.69 7.04 -3.90
C LYS A 59 15.27 8.11 -4.89
N SER A 60 16.08 9.15 -4.98
CA SER A 60 15.84 10.31 -5.80
C SER A 60 16.99 10.55 -6.77
N PHE A 61 16.73 11.39 -7.75
CA PHE A 61 17.71 11.82 -8.74
C PHE A 61 17.82 13.33 -8.72
N GLU A 62 19.05 13.84 -8.85
CA GLU A 62 19.25 15.27 -9.09
C GLU A 62 18.68 15.63 -10.45
N ARG A 63 17.96 16.73 -10.50
CA ARG A 63 17.49 17.32 -11.75
C ARG A 63 18.52 18.34 -12.21
N PRO A 64 19.37 18.04 -13.22
CA PRO A 64 20.30 19.02 -13.76
C PRO A 64 19.53 20.12 -14.48
N GLY A 65 19.80 21.38 -14.10
CA GLY A 65 19.20 22.54 -14.72
C GLY A 65 18.42 23.42 -13.74
N LYS A 66 18.02 24.60 -14.23
CA LYS A 66 17.31 25.61 -13.44
C LYS A 66 16.06 25.03 -12.78
N ASP A 67 15.74 25.52 -11.58
CA ASP A 67 14.42 25.36 -10.96
C ASP A 67 13.35 25.77 -11.96
N THR A 68 12.90 24.79 -12.73
CA THR A 68 11.69 24.95 -13.50
C THR A 68 10.53 24.65 -12.60
N SER A 69 9.51 25.50 -12.59
CA SER A 69 8.26 25.26 -11.88
C SER A 69 7.40 24.19 -12.56
N ASP A 70 8.02 23.36 -13.40
CA ASP A 70 7.33 22.32 -14.14
C ASP A 70 6.88 21.19 -13.24
N MET A 71 5.61 20.91 -13.30
CA MET A 71 4.99 19.83 -12.54
C MET A 71 5.37 18.46 -13.12
N VAL A 72 5.71 17.54 -12.24
CA VAL A 72 5.80 16.11 -12.57
C VAL A 72 4.45 15.48 -12.31
N LEU A 73 3.92 14.80 -13.30
CA LEU A 73 2.64 14.11 -13.22
C LEU A 73 2.82 12.64 -13.59
N VAL A 74 2.49 11.74 -12.65
CA VAL A 74 2.41 10.30 -12.89
C VAL A 74 0.95 9.91 -12.83
N LYS A 75 0.42 9.38 -13.93
CA LYS A 75 -1.01 9.12 -14.10
C LYS A 75 -1.31 7.63 -14.09
N ASP A 76 -2.52 7.34 -13.68
CA ASP A 76 -3.15 6.03 -13.86
C ASP A 76 -2.35 4.86 -13.25
N ILE A 77 -1.80 5.08 -12.06
CA ILE A 77 -1.21 3.98 -11.29
C ILE A 77 -2.35 3.09 -10.81
N GLU A 78 -2.42 1.89 -11.34
CA GLU A 78 -3.46 0.93 -10.96
C GLU A 78 -3.12 0.32 -9.60
N VAL A 79 -4.06 0.39 -8.69
CA VAL A 79 -3.96 -0.20 -7.34
C VAL A 79 -5.27 -0.88 -6.97
N PHE A 80 -5.22 -1.75 -6.00
CA PHE A 80 -6.39 -2.25 -5.30
C PHE A 80 -6.21 -2.07 -3.80
N SER A 81 -7.29 -2.04 -3.06
CA SER A 81 -7.29 -1.89 -1.61
C SER A 81 -8.47 -2.64 -1.00
N TYR A 82 -8.58 -2.61 0.31
CA TYR A 82 -9.67 -3.22 1.05
C TYR A 82 -10.31 -2.16 1.95
N CYS A 83 -11.63 -2.02 1.83
CA CYS A 83 -12.37 -1.08 2.65
C CYS A 83 -12.33 -1.49 4.12
N GLU A 84 -11.98 -0.57 5.00
CA GLU A 84 -11.88 -0.86 6.44
C GLU A 84 -13.21 -1.22 7.09
N HIS A 85 -14.35 -0.80 6.49
CA HIS A 85 -15.66 -1.01 7.09
C HIS A 85 -16.14 -2.48 7.00
N HIS A 86 -15.84 -3.16 5.90
CA HIS A 86 -16.32 -4.52 5.66
C HIS A 86 -15.21 -5.49 5.22
N MET A 87 -13.96 -5.02 5.17
CA MET A 87 -12.84 -5.77 4.59
C MET A 87 -13.12 -6.19 3.13
N ALA A 88 -13.94 -5.43 2.44
CA ALA A 88 -14.32 -5.72 1.05
C ALA A 88 -13.32 -5.11 0.08
N LEU A 89 -13.08 -5.83 -1.03
CA LEU A 89 -12.18 -5.38 -2.09
C LEU A 89 -12.68 -4.10 -2.75
N MET A 90 -11.80 -3.11 -2.84
CA MET A 90 -11.95 -1.93 -3.67
C MET A 90 -11.07 -2.12 -4.91
N TYR A 91 -11.69 -2.30 -6.06
CA TYR A 91 -11.03 -2.59 -7.33
C TYR A 91 -11.23 -1.45 -8.33
N ASP A 92 -10.54 -1.54 -9.46
CA ASP A 92 -10.58 -0.52 -10.52
C ASP A 92 -10.20 0.88 -9.97
N MET A 93 -9.19 0.91 -9.11
CA MET A 93 -8.68 2.13 -8.52
C MET A 93 -7.46 2.62 -9.28
N HIS A 94 -7.46 3.90 -9.60
CA HIS A 94 -6.37 4.57 -10.26
C HIS A 94 -5.89 5.74 -9.42
N VAL A 95 -4.58 5.82 -9.21
CA VAL A 95 -3.93 6.91 -8.48
C VAL A 95 -3.13 7.74 -9.46
N SER A 96 -3.30 9.05 -9.38
CA SER A 96 -2.44 10.00 -10.09
C SER A 96 -1.75 10.90 -9.08
N VAL A 97 -0.44 11.06 -9.24
CA VAL A 97 0.41 11.85 -8.34
C VAL A 97 1.00 13.00 -9.12
N ALA A 98 0.81 14.21 -8.61
CA ALA A 98 1.40 15.41 -9.18
C ALA A 98 2.23 16.13 -8.12
N TYR A 99 3.43 16.58 -8.47
CA TYR A 99 4.25 17.37 -7.57
C TYR A 99 5.16 18.33 -8.36
N ILE A 100 5.57 19.40 -7.70
CA ILE A 100 6.55 20.33 -8.25
C ILE A 100 7.89 20.02 -7.59
N PRO A 101 8.87 19.47 -8.35
CA PRO A 101 10.17 19.13 -7.79
C PRO A 101 10.97 20.39 -7.45
N LYS A 102 11.69 20.31 -6.32
CA LYS A 102 12.66 21.35 -5.91
C LYS A 102 14.05 20.72 -5.85
N GLY A 103 14.75 20.78 -6.99
CA GLY A 103 16.12 20.28 -7.10
C GLY A 103 16.27 18.77 -7.31
N LYS A 104 15.35 17.97 -6.82
CA LYS A 104 15.39 16.50 -6.95
C LYS A 104 14.04 15.94 -7.35
N VAL A 105 14.07 14.81 -8.06
CA VAL A 105 12.87 14.07 -8.45
C VAL A 105 12.94 12.66 -7.92
N LEU A 106 11.78 12.11 -7.54
CA LEU A 106 11.65 10.70 -7.19
C LEU A 106 11.59 9.84 -8.46
N GLY A 107 12.17 8.66 -8.39
CA GLY A 107 12.02 7.69 -9.46
C GLY A 107 10.56 7.31 -9.67
N LEU A 108 10.12 7.22 -10.93
CA LEU A 108 8.73 6.89 -11.27
C LEU A 108 8.28 5.55 -10.66
N SER A 109 9.17 4.56 -10.67
CA SER A 109 8.91 3.27 -10.07
C SER A 109 8.71 3.33 -8.55
N LYS A 110 9.36 4.29 -7.88
CA LYS A 110 9.19 4.50 -6.43
C LYS A 110 7.83 5.09 -6.09
N ILE A 111 7.36 6.02 -6.90
CA ILE A 111 6.01 6.60 -6.75
C ILE A 111 4.95 5.51 -6.88
N ALA A 112 5.07 4.65 -7.89
CA ALA A 112 4.16 3.53 -8.07
C ALA A 112 4.19 2.56 -6.89
N ARG A 113 5.37 2.27 -6.33
CA ARG A 113 5.52 1.40 -5.15
C ARG A 113 4.94 2.01 -3.88
N ILE A 114 5.08 3.33 -3.71
CA ILE A 114 4.45 4.05 -2.58
C ILE A 114 2.93 3.90 -2.66
N ALA A 115 2.36 4.15 -3.84
CA ALA A 115 0.92 4.02 -4.05
C ALA A 115 0.43 2.58 -3.77
N ASP A 116 1.14 1.58 -4.27
CA ASP A 116 0.83 0.17 -4.05
C ASP A 116 0.88 -0.20 -2.55
N MET A 117 1.95 0.20 -1.86
CA MET A 117 2.14 -0.12 -0.45
C MET A 117 1.09 0.55 0.45
N VAL A 118 0.74 1.79 0.15
CA VAL A 118 -0.32 2.53 0.87
C VAL A 118 -1.69 1.90 0.63
N ALA A 119 -1.96 1.45 -0.58
CA ALA A 119 -3.22 0.78 -0.92
C ALA A 119 -3.35 -0.60 -0.26
N LYS A 120 -2.26 -1.31 -0.03
CA LYS A 120 -2.23 -2.64 0.63
C LYS A 120 -2.45 -2.55 2.14
N ARG A 121 -3.53 -1.90 2.52
CA ARG A 121 -3.99 -1.70 3.91
C ARG A 121 -5.50 -1.80 3.97
N LEU A 122 -6.03 -1.86 5.17
CA LEU A 122 -7.44 -1.53 5.40
C LEU A 122 -7.58 -0.01 5.26
N GLN A 123 -8.29 0.43 4.23
CA GLN A 123 -8.25 1.83 3.80
C GLN A 123 -9.63 2.45 3.55
N LEU A 124 -9.58 3.75 3.41
CA LEU A 124 -10.61 4.59 2.80
C LEU A 124 -9.99 5.27 1.58
N GLN A 125 -10.77 5.52 0.56
CA GLN A 125 -10.29 6.12 -0.69
C GLN A 125 -9.57 7.45 -0.43
N GLU A 126 -10.15 8.31 0.38
CA GLU A 126 -9.59 9.62 0.75
C GLU A 126 -8.29 9.51 1.56
N ARG A 127 -8.17 8.48 2.40
CA ARG A 127 -6.95 8.25 3.18
C ARG A 127 -5.79 7.78 2.30
N ILE A 128 -6.06 6.99 1.28
CA ILE A 128 -5.03 6.59 0.31
C ILE A 128 -4.34 7.83 -0.27
N GLY A 129 -5.13 8.79 -0.74
CA GLY A 129 -4.58 10.04 -1.27
C GLY A 129 -3.80 10.85 -0.23
N THR A 130 -4.31 10.98 0.97
CA THR A 130 -3.66 11.70 2.07
C THR A 130 -2.34 11.04 2.48
N ASP A 131 -2.34 9.72 2.62
CA ASP A 131 -1.14 8.96 2.99
C ASP A 131 -0.05 9.07 1.91
N ILE A 132 -0.41 8.97 0.64
CA ILE A 132 0.55 9.12 -0.47
C ILE A 132 1.13 10.53 -0.46
N ALA A 133 0.32 11.57 -0.31
CA ALA A 133 0.77 12.95 -0.26
C ALA A 133 1.74 13.19 0.90
N TYR A 134 1.44 12.64 2.08
CA TYR A 134 2.31 12.72 3.25
C TYR A 134 3.66 12.04 3.00
N ILE A 135 3.66 10.81 2.49
CA ILE A 135 4.88 10.06 2.19
C ILE A 135 5.72 10.78 1.14
N MET A 136 5.08 11.29 0.07
CA MET A 136 5.75 12.07 -0.97
C MET A 136 6.40 13.32 -0.39
N SER A 137 5.72 14.04 0.51
CA SER A 137 6.27 15.24 1.15
C SER A 137 7.51 14.93 1.99
N LEU A 138 7.48 13.85 2.77
CA LEU A 138 8.64 13.41 3.54
C LEU A 138 9.81 13.02 2.64
N SER A 139 9.55 12.26 1.60
CA SER A 139 10.56 11.81 0.65
C SER A 139 11.23 12.98 -0.09
N LEU A 140 10.49 14.04 -0.37
CA LEU A 140 11.01 15.24 -1.03
C LEU A 140 11.76 16.18 -0.07
N ILE A 141 11.40 16.21 1.23
CA ILE A 141 12.07 17.02 2.25
C ILE A 141 13.40 16.41 2.66
N HIS A 142 13.48 15.09 2.88
CA HIS A 142 14.72 14.39 3.23
C HIS A 142 15.77 14.44 2.11
N ILE A 143 15.39 14.87 0.94
CA ILE A 143 16.24 15.06 -0.23
C ILE A 143 16.95 16.43 -0.17
N SER A 144 16.50 17.35 0.68
CA SER A 144 16.96 18.75 0.70
C SER A 144 17.93 19.08 1.82
N GLU A 145 18.34 18.13 2.64
CA GLU A 145 19.39 18.34 3.67
C GLU A 145 20.73 17.82 3.17
N PRO A 146 21.82 18.66 3.25
CA PRO A 146 23.17 18.25 2.90
C PRO A 146 23.78 17.28 3.92
#